data_830deb58b5a59abaad0a286801ec16e4
#
_entry.id   830deb58b5a59abaad0a286801ec16e4
#
_cell.length_a   1.000
_cell.length_b   1.000
_cell.length_c   1.000
_cell.angle_alpha   90.00
_cell.angle_beta   90.00
_cell.angle_gamma   90.00
#
_symmetry.space_group_name_H-M   'P 1'
#
loop_
_entity.id
_entity.type
_entity.pdbx_description
1 polymer ?
#
loop_
_entity_poly.entity_id
_entity_poly.type
_entity_poly.pdbx_seq_one_letter_code
_entity_poly.pdbx_strand_id
1 'polypeptide(L)'
;HTFTGKLRDHEPIAIAPIGDIQWAGMKGPTAKDHLKRHIDHCMELKALFVGLGDYIDFLSPSNRQRLKSAALYETAEDVIDDKAMELVWELYEKFLKPTKGRWLGMLEGHHYHTLKTGETTDMRLCQLLGAPFLGTCAKVNLRIRMGGPADSGTHCHVTLWAHHGVG
;
A
#
# COMPACT_ATOMS: atom_id res chain seq x y z
N HIS A 1 3.94 11.67 8.85
CA HIS A 1 5.00 11.52 7.85
C HIS A 1 5.10 12.78 7.00
N THR A 2 6.31 13.20 6.63
CA THR A 2 6.52 14.38 5.78
C THR A 2 7.26 13.96 4.51
N PHE A 3 6.67 14.29 3.36
CA PHE A 3 7.27 14.14 2.05
C PHE A 3 7.70 15.52 1.54
N THR A 4 8.90 15.63 1.00
CA THR A 4 9.44 16.87 0.42
C THR A 4 9.72 16.66 -1.06
N GLY A 5 9.16 17.51 -1.90
CA GLY A 5 9.33 17.45 -3.34
C GLY A 5 9.57 18.81 -3.97
N LYS A 6 10.00 18.82 -5.22
CA LYS A 6 10.18 20.02 -6.04
C LYS A 6 9.39 19.86 -7.33
N LEU A 7 8.61 20.86 -7.70
CA LEU A 7 7.89 20.95 -8.96
C LEU A 7 8.40 22.10 -9.82
N ARG A 8 8.21 21.98 -11.12
CA ARG A 8 8.30 23.12 -12.04
C ARG A 8 7.03 23.96 -11.88
N ASP A 9 7.10 25.24 -12.27
CA ASP A 9 5.93 26.11 -12.27
C ASP A 9 4.79 25.49 -13.08
N HIS A 10 3.59 25.53 -12.51
CA HIS A 10 2.35 25.02 -13.11
C HIS A 10 2.31 23.50 -13.40
N GLU A 11 3.28 22.72 -12.89
CA GLU A 11 3.22 21.27 -13.03
C GLU A 11 2.27 20.68 -11.96
N PRO A 12 1.20 19.97 -12.35
CA PRO A 12 0.29 19.35 -11.37
C PRO A 12 0.95 18.15 -10.69
N ILE A 13 0.60 17.91 -9.42
CA ILE A 13 0.90 16.66 -8.74
C ILE A 13 -0.34 15.77 -8.78
N ALA A 14 -0.20 14.59 -9.37
CA ALA A 14 -1.20 13.55 -9.26
C ALA A 14 -0.95 12.73 -7.99
N ILE A 15 -1.98 12.52 -7.19
CA ILE A 15 -1.95 11.63 -6.02
C ILE A 15 -3.01 10.56 -6.24
N ALA A 16 -2.60 9.30 -6.23
CA ALA A 16 -3.46 8.15 -6.46
C ALA A 16 -3.66 7.38 -5.13
N PRO A 17 -4.84 7.46 -4.51
CA PRO A 17 -5.20 6.56 -3.42
C PRO A 17 -5.43 5.16 -3.98
N ILE A 18 -4.87 4.15 -3.32
CA ILE A 18 -5.05 2.73 -3.66
C ILE A 18 -5.37 1.95 -2.39
N GLY A 19 -6.51 1.30 -2.38
CA GLY A 19 -6.96 0.39 -1.32
C GLY A 19 -7.89 -0.65 -1.88
N ASP A 20 -8.35 -1.56 -1.04
CA ASP A 20 -9.33 -2.61 -1.37
C ASP A 20 -8.98 -3.40 -2.64
N ILE A 21 -7.68 -3.66 -2.86
CA ILE A 21 -7.23 -4.51 -3.98
C ILE A 21 -7.72 -5.94 -3.75
N GLN A 22 -7.69 -6.39 -2.50
CA GLN A 22 -8.14 -7.72 -2.05
C GLN A 22 -7.59 -8.83 -2.96
N TRP A 23 -6.26 -8.85 -3.08
CA TRP A 23 -5.58 -9.81 -3.94
C TRP A 23 -5.65 -11.21 -3.34
N ALA A 24 -6.35 -12.12 -4.01
CA ALA A 24 -6.50 -13.53 -3.64
C ALA A 24 -5.79 -14.48 -4.62
N GLY A 25 -4.78 -13.97 -5.36
CA GLY A 25 -4.01 -14.72 -6.34
C GLY A 25 -4.60 -14.66 -7.76
N MET A 26 -3.84 -15.19 -8.73
CA MET A 26 -4.20 -15.10 -10.16
C MET A 26 -5.55 -15.71 -10.51
N LYS A 27 -6.02 -16.69 -9.75
CA LYS A 27 -7.34 -17.32 -9.94
C LYS A 27 -8.45 -16.67 -9.10
N GLY A 28 -8.10 -15.71 -8.25
CA GLY A 28 -9.05 -14.99 -7.39
C GLY A 28 -9.94 -14.00 -8.14
N PRO A 29 -10.95 -13.46 -7.46
CA PRO A 29 -11.97 -12.59 -8.03
C PRO A 29 -11.50 -11.16 -8.32
N THR A 30 -10.29 -10.79 -7.90
CA THR A 30 -9.76 -9.44 -8.09
C THR A 30 -9.84 -8.97 -9.55
N ALA A 31 -10.29 -7.75 -9.78
CA ALA A 31 -10.44 -7.16 -11.12
C ALA A 31 -9.09 -6.75 -11.74
N LYS A 32 -8.28 -7.74 -12.12
CA LYS A 32 -6.87 -7.63 -12.52
C LYS A 32 -6.61 -6.65 -13.64
N ASP A 33 -7.46 -6.69 -14.68
CA ASP A 33 -7.30 -5.81 -15.85
C ASP A 33 -7.61 -4.35 -15.51
N HIS A 34 -8.54 -4.12 -14.56
CA HIS A 34 -8.82 -2.78 -14.05
C HIS A 34 -7.66 -2.27 -13.19
N LEU A 35 -7.14 -3.10 -12.28
CA LEU A 35 -5.98 -2.76 -11.47
C LEU A 35 -4.78 -2.41 -12.35
N LYS A 36 -4.48 -3.24 -13.35
CA LYS A 36 -3.36 -2.99 -14.26
C LYS A 36 -3.53 -1.66 -15.01
N ARG A 37 -4.69 -1.43 -15.64
CA ARG A 37 -4.95 -0.17 -16.37
C ARG A 37 -4.87 1.04 -15.46
N HIS A 38 -5.35 0.92 -14.22
CA HIS A 38 -5.28 2.01 -13.24
C HIS A 38 -3.83 2.35 -12.88
N ILE A 39 -3.01 1.32 -12.58
CA ILE A 39 -1.59 1.51 -12.30
C ILE A 39 -0.87 2.12 -13.51
N ASP A 40 -1.08 1.58 -14.71
CA ASP A 40 -0.45 2.09 -15.93
C ASP A 40 -0.80 3.59 -16.13
N HIS A 41 -2.07 3.95 -15.99
CA HIS A 41 -2.52 5.34 -16.10
C HIS A 41 -1.89 6.26 -15.03
N CYS A 42 -1.85 5.82 -13.78
CA CYS A 42 -1.20 6.57 -12.70
C CYS A 42 0.31 6.76 -12.96
N MET A 43 0.95 5.76 -13.55
CA MET A 43 2.37 5.86 -13.92
C MET A 43 2.60 6.84 -15.07
N GLU A 44 1.71 6.90 -16.08
CA GLU A 44 1.74 7.93 -17.13
C GLU A 44 1.62 9.35 -16.55
N LEU A 45 0.74 9.53 -15.57
CA LEU A 45 0.58 10.79 -14.84
C LEU A 45 1.73 11.09 -13.87
N LYS A 46 2.71 10.21 -13.74
CA LYS A 46 3.78 10.28 -12.74
C LYS A 46 3.26 10.41 -11.31
N ALA A 47 2.12 9.82 -11.02
CA ALA A 47 1.46 9.94 -9.73
C ALA A 47 2.31 9.46 -8.56
N LEU A 48 2.08 10.08 -7.40
CA LEU A 48 2.49 9.56 -6.09
C LEU A 48 1.32 8.76 -5.52
N PHE A 49 1.63 7.68 -4.81
CA PHE A 49 0.62 6.76 -4.31
C PHE A 49 0.43 6.91 -2.80
N VAL A 50 -0.81 6.71 -2.34
CA VAL A 50 -1.16 6.55 -0.93
C VAL A 50 -1.92 5.24 -0.79
N GLY A 51 -1.39 4.32 0.00
CA GLY A 51 -2.05 3.05 0.27
C GLY A 51 -3.09 3.18 1.38
N LEU A 52 -4.29 2.66 1.15
CA LEU A 52 -5.42 2.75 2.08
C LEU A 52 -5.77 1.43 2.78
N GLY A 53 -4.95 0.38 2.60
CA GLY A 53 -5.17 -0.92 3.24
C GLY A 53 -5.87 -1.94 2.34
N ASP A 54 -6.04 -3.16 2.87
CA ASP A 54 -6.69 -4.31 2.22
C ASP A 54 -6.08 -4.66 0.85
N TYR A 55 -4.75 -4.77 0.80
CA TYR A 55 -4.02 -5.09 -0.44
C TYR A 55 -4.16 -6.55 -0.83
N ILE A 56 -4.15 -7.46 0.16
CA ILE A 56 -4.40 -8.88 -0.06
C ILE A 56 -5.70 -9.32 0.63
N ASP A 57 -6.35 -10.34 0.09
CA ASP A 57 -7.48 -11.01 0.74
C ASP A 57 -7.00 -12.37 1.24
N PHE A 58 -6.50 -12.40 2.46
CA PHE A 58 -5.99 -13.63 3.04
C PHE A 58 -6.96 -14.22 4.06
N LEU A 59 -7.24 -13.51 5.15
CA LEU A 59 -8.16 -13.95 6.18
C LEU A 59 -8.74 -12.76 6.94
N SER A 60 -10.05 -12.69 7.07
CA SER A 60 -10.67 -11.71 7.96
C SER A 60 -10.29 -11.98 9.42
N PRO A 61 -10.32 -10.97 10.31
CA PRO A 61 -10.01 -11.13 11.73
C PRO A 61 -10.80 -12.26 12.42
N SER A 62 -12.09 -12.40 12.08
CA SER A 62 -12.96 -13.45 12.62
C SER A 62 -12.54 -14.86 12.18
N ASN A 63 -12.10 -15.03 10.93
CA ASN A 63 -11.63 -16.32 10.44
C ASN A 63 -10.28 -16.70 11.05
N ARG A 64 -9.38 -15.73 11.24
CA ARG A 64 -8.10 -15.96 11.97
C ARG A 64 -8.35 -16.46 13.39
N GLN A 65 -9.30 -15.86 14.11
CA GLN A 65 -9.63 -16.26 15.47
C GLN A 65 -10.22 -17.68 15.53
N ARG A 66 -11.05 -18.04 14.55
CA ARG A 66 -11.60 -19.42 14.44
C ARG A 66 -10.50 -20.46 14.19
N LEU A 67 -9.55 -20.17 13.29
CA LEU A 67 -8.43 -21.07 13.02
C LEU A 67 -7.53 -21.24 14.25
N LYS A 68 -7.25 -20.16 14.98
CA LYS A 68 -6.49 -20.22 16.23
C LYS A 68 -7.18 -21.08 17.30
N SER A 69 -8.50 -20.93 17.48
CA SER A 69 -9.27 -21.68 18.46
C SER A 69 -9.44 -23.17 18.12
N ALA A 70 -9.29 -23.55 16.86
CA ALA A 70 -9.42 -24.93 16.40
C ALA A 70 -8.14 -25.78 16.58
N ALA A 71 -7.06 -25.22 17.19
CA ALA A 71 -5.75 -25.87 17.38
C ALA A 71 -5.10 -26.43 16.08
N LEU A 72 -5.68 -26.14 14.92
CA LEU A 72 -5.15 -26.53 13.60
C LEU A 72 -4.03 -25.59 13.12
N TYR A 73 -3.85 -24.48 13.85
CA TYR A 73 -2.99 -23.41 13.44
C TYR A 73 -1.50 -23.73 13.59
N GLU A 74 -1.12 -24.40 14.69
CA GLU A 74 0.29 -24.63 15.00
C GLU A 74 1.00 -25.56 14.01
N THR A 75 0.28 -26.53 13.45
CA THR A 75 0.85 -27.47 12.46
C THR A 75 0.83 -26.95 11.02
N ALA A 76 0.04 -25.90 10.74
CA ALA A 76 -0.12 -25.34 9.41
C ALA A 76 0.50 -23.93 9.27
N GLU A 77 1.04 -23.37 10.34
CA GLU A 77 1.47 -21.97 10.39
C GLU A 77 2.51 -21.63 9.33
N ASP A 78 3.51 -22.49 9.12
CA ASP A 78 4.52 -22.27 8.07
C ASP A 78 3.90 -22.26 6.68
N VAL A 79 2.98 -23.17 6.40
CA VAL A 79 2.29 -23.25 5.10
C VAL A 79 1.41 -22.01 4.88
N ILE A 80 0.80 -21.52 5.96
CA ILE A 80 -0.03 -20.31 5.92
C ILE A 80 0.84 -19.07 5.66
N ASP A 81 1.96 -18.94 6.36
CA ASP A 81 2.92 -17.86 6.17
C ASP A 81 3.48 -17.85 4.75
N ASP A 82 3.92 -19.01 4.26
CA ASP A 82 4.44 -19.17 2.89
C ASP A 82 3.38 -18.75 1.86
N LYS A 83 2.12 -19.16 2.05
CA LYS A 83 1.04 -18.79 1.13
C LYS A 83 0.70 -17.31 1.20
N ALA A 84 0.72 -16.71 2.37
CA ALA A 84 0.50 -15.29 2.53
C ALA A 84 1.61 -14.48 1.84
N MET A 85 2.85 -14.90 1.99
CA MET A 85 4.00 -14.26 1.32
C MET A 85 4.00 -14.46 -0.18
N GLU A 86 3.55 -15.62 -0.67
CA GLU A 86 3.34 -15.85 -2.12
C GLU A 86 2.36 -14.83 -2.71
N LEU A 87 1.24 -14.56 -2.04
CA LEU A 87 0.27 -13.56 -2.47
C LEU A 87 0.86 -12.14 -2.49
N VAL A 88 1.62 -11.77 -1.46
CA VAL A 88 2.32 -10.47 -1.41
C VAL A 88 3.30 -10.33 -2.57
N TRP A 89 4.12 -11.36 -2.82
CA TRP A 89 5.07 -11.39 -3.92
C TRP A 89 4.39 -11.30 -5.28
N GLU A 90 3.32 -12.08 -5.47
CA GLU A 90 2.59 -12.10 -6.73
C GLU A 90 1.94 -10.74 -7.04
N LEU A 91 1.29 -10.10 -6.06
CA LEU A 91 0.74 -8.76 -6.19
C LEU A 91 1.83 -7.74 -6.55
N TYR A 92 2.95 -7.79 -5.82
CA TYR A 92 4.09 -6.92 -6.09
C TYR A 92 4.63 -7.09 -7.51
N GLU A 93 5.04 -8.30 -7.89
CA GLU A 93 5.69 -8.57 -9.17
C GLU A 93 4.76 -8.32 -10.38
N LYS A 94 3.48 -8.67 -10.26
CA LYS A 94 2.53 -8.57 -11.38
C LYS A 94 2.01 -7.16 -11.61
N PHE A 95 1.85 -6.37 -10.55
CA PHE A 95 1.13 -5.09 -10.65
C PHE A 95 1.87 -3.91 -10.03
N LEU A 96 2.41 -4.04 -8.81
CA LEU A 96 2.86 -2.89 -8.05
C LEU A 96 4.35 -2.55 -8.21
N LYS A 97 5.15 -3.45 -8.73
CA LYS A 97 6.60 -3.23 -8.93
C LYS A 97 6.96 -1.94 -9.69
N PRO A 98 6.21 -1.53 -10.73
CA PRO A 98 6.48 -0.26 -11.42
C PRO A 98 6.31 0.97 -10.52
N THR A 99 5.52 0.89 -9.45
CA THR A 99 5.24 2.00 -8.52
C THR A 99 6.28 2.15 -7.40
N LYS A 100 7.30 1.27 -7.36
CA LYS A 100 8.34 1.28 -6.31
C LYS A 100 8.98 2.66 -6.18
N GLY A 101 9.10 3.12 -4.93
CA GLY A 101 9.68 4.43 -4.60
C GLY A 101 8.76 5.63 -4.86
N ARG A 102 7.50 5.40 -5.27
CA ARG A 102 6.52 6.47 -5.51
C ARG A 102 5.44 6.57 -4.43
N TRP A 103 5.58 5.85 -3.33
CA TRP A 103 4.59 5.81 -2.27
C TRP A 103 4.87 6.86 -1.20
N LEU A 104 3.88 7.69 -0.94
CA LEU A 104 3.90 8.62 0.20
C LEU A 104 3.77 7.88 1.52
N GLY A 105 3.16 6.71 1.50
CA GLY A 105 3.01 5.77 2.58
C GLY A 105 1.83 4.85 2.37
N MET A 106 1.74 3.81 3.20
CA MET A 106 0.69 2.79 3.10
C MET A 106 0.10 2.52 4.47
N LEU A 107 -1.23 2.49 4.54
CA LEU A 107 -1.98 2.11 5.73
C LEU A 107 -2.11 0.59 5.81
N GLU A 108 -2.32 0.09 7.01
CA GLU A 108 -2.73 -1.28 7.27
C GLU A 108 -4.24 -1.42 7.08
N GLY A 109 -4.65 -2.50 6.44
CA GLY A 109 -6.06 -2.86 6.28
C GLY A 109 -6.58 -3.80 7.36
N HIS A 110 -7.64 -4.56 7.05
CA HIS A 110 -8.21 -5.58 7.94
C HIS A 110 -7.91 -7.01 7.47
N HIS A 111 -7.55 -7.20 6.20
CA HIS A 111 -7.35 -8.50 5.55
C HIS A 111 -5.88 -8.97 5.54
N TYR A 112 -5.01 -8.35 6.35
CA TYR A 112 -3.63 -8.78 6.46
C TYR A 112 -3.46 -10.11 7.21
N HIS A 113 -2.31 -10.76 7.03
CA HIS A 113 -1.85 -11.86 7.85
C HIS A 113 -0.64 -11.43 8.69
N THR A 114 -0.62 -11.86 9.95
CA THR A 114 0.55 -11.67 10.84
C THR A 114 1.43 -12.89 10.75
N LEU A 115 2.65 -12.72 10.27
CA LEU A 115 3.67 -13.74 10.15
C LEU A 115 4.24 -14.13 11.52
N LYS A 116 4.88 -15.31 11.64
CA LYS A 116 5.62 -15.73 12.86
C LYS A 116 6.63 -14.72 13.35
N THR A 117 7.19 -13.92 12.42
CA THR A 117 8.13 -12.85 12.76
C THR A 117 7.48 -11.67 13.49
N GLY A 118 6.15 -11.62 13.59
CA GLY A 118 5.38 -10.50 14.11
C GLY A 118 5.13 -9.38 13.09
N GLU A 119 5.70 -9.46 11.89
CA GLU A 119 5.40 -8.52 10.82
C GLU A 119 4.09 -8.91 10.12
N THR A 120 3.42 -7.91 9.53
CA THR A 120 2.22 -8.18 8.72
C THR A 120 2.56 -8.25 7.23
N THR A 121 1.68 -8.90 6.45
CA THR A 121 1.79 -8.90 4.98
C THR A 121 1.82 -7.50 4.40
N ASP A 122 1.11 -6.54 5.01
CA ASP A 122 1.10 -5.14 4.59
C ASP A 122 2.46 -4.48 4.86
N MET A 123 3.11 -4.77 6.00
CA MET A 123 4.48 -4.32 6.28
C MET A 123 5.47 -4.87 5.25
N ARG A 124 5.32 -6.14 4.88
CA ARG A 124 6.17 -6.78 3.86
C ARG A 124 5.99 -6.14 2.49
N LEU A 125 4.75 -5.84 2.11
CA LEU A 125 4.48 -5.13 0.85
C LEU A 125 5.11 -3.72 0.87
N CYS A 126 5.02 -3.00 2.00
CA CYS A 126 5.69 -1.71 2.17
C CYS A 126 7.22 -1.82 1.95
N GLN A 127 7.86 -2.84 2.51
CA GLN A 127 9.31 -3.07 2.34
C GLN A 127 9.67 -3.29 0.86
N LEU A 128 8.90 -4.12 0.14
CA LEU A 128 9.13 -4.39 -1.29
C LEU A 128 9.00 -3.12 -2.14
N LEU A 129 8.03 -2.28 -1.82
CA LEU A 129 7.74 -1.03 -2.54
C LEU A 129 8.66 0.14 -2.12
N GLY A 130 9.40 -0.01 -1.03
CA GLY A 130 10.15 1.10 -0.42
C GLY A 130 9.21 2.19 0.13
N ALA A 131 8.03 1.79 0.61
CA ALA A 131 6.99 2.66 1.12
C ALA A 131 7.06 2.76 2.66
N PRO A 132 6.82 3.95 3.26
CA PRO A 132 6.61 4.05 4.69
C PRO A 132 5.34 3.30 5.12
N PHE A 133 5.43 2.48 6.17
CA PHE A 133 4.26 1.91 6.83
C PHE A 133 3.69 2.93 7.81
N LEU A 134 2.40 3.24 7.72
CA LEU A 134 1.77 4.35 8.43
C LEU A 134 0.78 3.91 9.52
N GLY A 135 0.61 2.60 9.74
CA GLY A 135 -0.43 2.08 10.64
C GLY A 135 -1.83 2.23 10.05
N THR A 136 -2.86 2.29 10.88
CA THR A 136 -4.27 2.31 10.45
C THR A 136 -4.79 3.67 10.02
N CYS A 137 -4.14 4.76 10.45
CA CYS A 137 -4.45 6.11 10.01
C CYS A 137 -3.22 7.01 10.10
N ALA A 138 -3.15 8.00 9.22
CA ALA A 138 -2.01 8.92 9.20
C ALA A 138 -2.32 10.29 8.63
N LYS A 139 -1.56 11.28 9.09
CA LYS A 139 -1.40 12.56 8.39
C LYS A 139 -0.13 12.51 7.55
N VAL A 140 -0.29 12.75 6.26
CA VAL A 140 0.82 12.87 5.30
C VAL A 140 0.94 14.32 4.92
N ASN A 141 2.06 14.95 5.29
CA ASN A 141 2.32 16.35 4.98
C ASN A 141 3.19 16.42 3.72
N LEU A 142 2.67 17.04 2.67
CA LEU A 142 3.42 17.34 1.46
C LEU A 142 3.99 18.73 1.56
N ARG A 143 5.30 18.85 1.52
CA ARG A 143 6.00 20.10 1.44
C ARG A 143 6.62 20.24 0.05
N ILE A 144 5.98 21.04 -0.79
CA ILE A 144 6.32 21.14 -2.20
C ILE A 144 6.91 22.51 -2.47
N ARG A 145 8.10 22.52 -3.01
CA ARG A 145 8.73 23.73 -3.50
C ARG A 145 8.31 23.95 -4.95
N MET A 146 7.75 25.11 -5.24
CA MET A 146 7.26 25.49 -6.57
C MET A 146 8.23 26.48 -7.19
N GLY A 147 8.74 26.17 -8.39
CA GLY A 147 9.52 27.04 -9.27
C GLY A 147 10.70 27.82 -8.66
N GLY A 148 11.39 28.57 -9.49
CA GLY A 148 12.41 29.53 -9.08
C GLY A 148 13.81 28.99 -8.77
N PRO A 149 14.81 29.88 -8.63
CA PRO A 149 16.17 29.57 -8.21
C PRO A 149 16.19 28.94 -6.79
N ALA A 150 17.32 28.32 -6.45
CA ALA A 150 17.45 27.48 -5.24
C ALA A 150 16.96 28.13 -3.94
N ASP A 151 17.00 29.44 -3.81
CA ASP A 151 16.78 30.14 -2.54
C ASP A 151 15.51 31.01 -2.48
N SER A 152 14.70 31.09 -3.54
CA SER A 152 13.54 31.98 -3.64
C SER A 152 12.21 31.29 -3.94
N GLY A 153 12.15 29.97 -3.95
CA GLY A 153 10.93 29.25 -4.34
C GLY A 153 9.81 29.32 -3.30
N THR A 154 8.60 29.57 -3.75
CA THR A 154 7.38 29.46 -2.93
C THR A 154 7.17 28.01 -2.50
N HIS A 155 6.79 27.78 -1.24
CA HIS A 155 6.44 26.47 -0.72
C HIS A 155 4.92 26.34 -0.67
N CYS A 156 4.42 25.23 -1.20
CA CYS A 156 3.06 24.77 -0.99
C CYS A 156 3.05 23.67 0.08
N HIS A 157 2.16 23.78 1.03
CA HIS A 157 1.97 22.79 2.07
C HIS A 157 0.58 22.18 1.92
N VAL A 158 0.53 20.86 1.70
CA VAL A 158 -0.72 20.12 1.61
C VAL A 158 -0.68 19.02 2.69
N THR A 159 -1.73 18.92 3.48
CA THR A 159 -1.90 17.84 4.44
C THR A 159 -2.99 16.90 3.95
N LEU A 160 -2.63 15.66 3.76
CA LEU A 160 -3.56 14.57 3.47
C LEU A 160 -3.86 13.83 4.77
N TRP A 161 -5.12 13.59 5.04
CA TRP A 161 -5.56 12.66 6.07
C TRP A 161 -5.95 11.35 5.39
N ALA A 162 -5.22 10.29 5.70
CA ALA A 162 -5.48 8.94 5.22
C ALA A 162 -5.99 8.08 6.38
N HIS A 163 -7.07 7.35 6.14
CA HIS A 163 -7.68 6.45 7.11
C HIS A 163 -8.23 5.23 6.36
N HIS A 164 -7.91 4.02 6.86
CA HIS A 164 -8.60 2.83 6.42
C HIS A 164 -9.99 2.82 7.06
N GLY A 165 -11.04 2.65 6.27
CA GLY A 165 -12.42 2.66 6.76
C GLY A 165 -12.65 1.62 7.88
N VAL A 166 -13.73 1.80 8.65
CA VAL A 166 -14.26 0.76 9.54
C VAL A 166 -15.24 -0.06 8.72
N GLY A 167 -14.92 -1.35 8.53
CA GLY A 167 -15.81 -2.33 7.91
C GLY A 167 -16.85 -2.86 8.92
#